data_87ddd5a60b4067c790cf9050f6bae4f0
#
_entry.id   87ddd5a60b4067c790cf9050f6bae4f0
#
_cell.length_a   1.000
_cell.length_b   1.000
_cell.length_c   1.000
_cell.angle_alpha   90.00
_cell.angle_beta   90.00
_cell.angle_gamma   90.00
#
_symmetry.space_group_name_H-M   'P 1'
#
loop_
_entity.id
_entity.type
_entity.pdbx_description
1 polymer ?
#
loop_
_entity_poly.entity_id
_entity_poly.type
_entity_poly.pdbx_seq_one_letter_code
_entity_poly.pdbx_strand_id
1 'polypeptide(L)'
;GITYELARQARKMGVEVHTNVRVTGIELSPRRHVTRVITDHGPIRTECVVNAAGEWAPRLAEMVGVSLPMIPLMHQYLTTKPIAGHELPPNTPVIRDPDNLFYCREDTGAFLIGGFELNPKEWSPEGVPWEFNQQLLSAEWDLFGPVMENAIRRLPIMAEAEAVELINGPDGFTPDGHYALGPVPGL
;
A
#
# COMPACT_ATOMS: atom_id res chain seq x y z
N GLY A 1 -9.80 -10.30 -6.43
CA GLY A 1 -8.39 -10.12 -6.79
C GLY A 1 -7.50 -11.21 -6.17
N ILE A 2 -6.19 -11.11 -6.36
CA ILE A 2 -5.18 -12.10 -5.92
C ILE A 2 -5.26 -12.38 -4.42
N THR A 3 -5.36 -11.36 -3.60
CA THR A 3 -5.45 -11.49 -2.13
C THR A 3 -6.63 -12.34 -1.68
N TYR A 4 -7.80 -12.15 -2.31
CA TYR A 4 -8.98 -12.95 -2.03
C TYR A 4 -8.76 -14.42 -2.38
N GLU A 5 -8.15 -14.70 -3.53
CA GLU A 5 -7.87 -16.07 -3.97
C GLU A 5 -6.84 -16.76 -3.06
N LEU A 6 -5.80 -16.03 -2.64
CA LEU A 6 -4.83 -16.54 -1.66
C LEU A 6 -5.51 -16.90 -0.33
N ALA A 7 -6.36 -16.02 0.20
CA ALA A 7 -7.12 -16.31 1.42
C ALA A 7 -8.06 -17.53 1.25
N ARG A 8 -8.68 -17.66 0.07
CA ARG A 8 -9.53 -18.82 -0.26
C ARG A 8 -8.74 -20.13 -0.29
N GLN A 9 -7.53 -20.12 -0.85
CA GLN A 9 -6.68 -21.31 -0.89
C GLN A 9 -6.14 -21.62 0.52
N ALA A 10 -5.74 -20.62 1.29
CA ALA A 10 -5.29 -20.82 2.67
C ALA A 10 -6.37 -21.52 3.52
N ARG A 11 -7.64 -21.07 3.41
CA ARG A 11 -8.76 -21.76 4.08
C ARG A 11 -8.89 -23.22 3.69
N LYS A 12 -8.70 -23.57 2.41
CA LYS A 12 -8.71 -24.97 1.96
C LYS A 12 -7.59 -25.82 2.57
N MET A 13 -6.49 -25.17 2.95
CA MET A 13 -5.36 -25.81 3.61
C MET A 13 -5.51 -25.84 5.14
N GLY A 14 -6.66 -25.44 5.68
CA GLY A 14 -6.96 -25.47 7.11
C GLY A 14 -6.59 -24.19 7.87
N VAL A 15 -6.24 -23.11 7.18
CA VAL A 15 -6.00 -21.82 7.82
C VAL A 15 -7.33 -21.17 8.17
N GLU A 16 -7.48 -20.75 9.42
CA GLU A 16 -8.60 -19.90 9.84
C GLU A 16 -8.34 -18.45 9.42
N VAL A 17 -9.29 -17.87 8.72
CA VAL A 17 -9.22 -16.47 8.29
C VAL A 17 -10.41 -15.72 8.87
N HIS A 18 -10.15 -14.87 9.84
CA HIS A 18 -11.13 -14.03 10.51
C HIS A 18 -11.06 -12.61 9.95
N THR A 19 -12.18 -12.11 9.46
CA THR A 19 -12.32 -10.72 9.00
C THR A 19 -13.10 -9.93 10.04
N ASN A 20 -12.90 -8.60 10.06
CA ASN A 20 -13.51 -7.70 11.04
C ASN A 20 -13.17 -8.07 12.50
N VAL A 21 -11.97 -8.59 12.71
CA VAL A 21 -11.41 -8.88 14.02
C VAL A 21 -10.18 -8.01 14.20
N ARG A 22 -10.29 -7.04 15.11
CA ARG A 22 -9.20 -6.09 15.38
C ARG A 22 -8.28 -6.63 16.46
N VAL A 23 -6.98 -6.63 16.19
CA VAL A 23 -5.97 -6.86 17.22
C VAL A 23 -5.85 -5.59 18.06
N THR A 24 -6.01 -5.73 19.36
CA THR A 24 -5.97 -4.64 20.34
C THR A 24 -4.78 -4.72 21.29
N GLY A 25 -4.05 -5.84 21.27
CA GLY A 25 -2.87 -6.04 22.07
C GLY A 25 -2.17 -7.36 21.80
N ILE A 26 -0.93 -7.48 22.26
CA ILE A 26 -0.15 -8.70 22.23
C ILE A 26 0.45 -8.90 23.62
N GLU A 27 0.15 -10.03 24.26
CA GLU A 27 0.66 -10.35 25.58
C GLU A 27 1.99 -11.09 25.50
N LEU A 28 2.93 -10.66 26.33
CA LEU A 28 4.23 -11.27 26.49
C LEU A 28 4.38 -11.89 27.88
N SER A 29 5.11 -13.00 27.95
CA SER A 29 5.59 -13.56 29.22
C SER A 29 6.65 -12.64 29.88
N PRO A 30 7.03 -12.87 31.16
CA PRO A 30 8.13 -12.16 31.79
C PRO A 30 9.48 -12.29 31.05
N ARG A 31 9.62 -13.33 30.22
CA ARG A 31 10.81 -13.57 29.37
C ARG A 31 10.64 -12.98 27.97
N ARG A 32 9.62 -12.14 27.77
CA ARG A 32 9.28 -11.49 26.50
C ARG A 32 8.88 -12.44 25.35
N HIS A 33 8.45 -13.66 25.61
CA HIS A 33 7.87 -14.53 24.60
C HIS A 33 6.37 -14.24 24.42
N VAL A 34 5.89 -14.24 23.20
CA VAL A 34 4.47 -14.08 22.88
C VAL A 34 3.67 -15.21 23.52
N THR A 35 2.55 -14.89 24.15
CA THR A 35 1.64 -15.86 24.79
C THR A 35 0.22 -15.79 24.23
N ARG A 36 -0.23 -14.60 23.83
CA ARG A 36 -1.58 -14.35 23.30
C ARG A 36 -1.61 -13.12 22.41
N VAL A 37 -2.52 -13.14 21.45
CA VAL A 37 -3.01 -11.96 20.75
C VAL A 37 -4.37 -11.60 21.35
N ILE A 38 -4.55 -10.36 21.74
CA ILE A 38 -5.82 -9.84 22.24
C ILE A 38 -6.57 -9.20 21.07
N THR A 39 -7.82 -9.58 20.90
CA THR A 39 -8.70 -9.03 19.88
C THR A 39 -9.97 -8.48 20.50
N ASP A 40 -10.70 -7.68 19.74
CA ASP A 40 -12.05 -7.20 20.12
C ASP A 40 -13.10 -8.33 20.21
N HIS A 41 -12.75 -9.57 19.78
CA HIS A 41 -13.57 -10.77 19.90
C HIS A 41 -13.01 -11.78 20.93
N GLY A 42 -12.00 -11.39 21.69
CA GLY A 42 -11.38 -12.21 22.72
C GLY A 42 -9.94 -12.59 22.44
N PRO A 43 -9.27 -13.27 23.38
CA PRO A 43 -7.87 -13.62 23.27
C PRO A 43 -7.65 -14.89 22.43
N ILE A 44 -6.57 -14.90 21.65
CA ILE A 44 -6.11 -16.05 20.88
C ILE A 44 -4.76 -16.48 21.44
N ARG A 45 -4.63 -17.71 21.90
CA ARG A 45 -3.34 -18.27 22.35
C ARG A 45 -2.44 -18.55 21.16
N THR A 46 -1.22 -18.05 21.23
CA THR A 46 -0.18 -18.33 20.23
C THR A 46 1.19 -18.06 20.81
N GLU A 47 2.19 -18.76 20.31
CA GLU A 47 3.61 -18.55 20.65
C GLU A 47 4.35 -17.74 19.57
N CYS A 48 3.70 -17.50 18.44
CA CYS A 48 4.26 -16.75 17.32
C CYS A 48 3.24 -15.83 16.70
N VAL A 49 3.65 -14.62 16.37
CA VAL A 49 2.86 -13.62 15.64
C VAL A 49 3.66 -13.15 14.43
N VAL A 50 3.04 -13.16 13.27
CA VAL A 50 3.59 -12.52 12.07
C VAL A 50 2.88 -11.19 11.87
N ASN A 51 3.64 -10.10 11.99
CA ASN A 51 3.14 -8.77 11.70
C ASN A 51 3.20 -8.53 10.18
N ALA A 52 2.08 -8.63 9.52
CA ALA A 52 1.91 -8.38 8.10
C ALA A 52 0.82 -7.30 7.87
N ALA A 53 0.75 -6.32 8.78
CA ALA A 53 -0.32 -5.33 8.84
C ALA A 53 -0.12 -4.13 7.90
N GLY A 54 0.79 -4.22 6.91
CA GLY A 54 1.02 -3.13 5.96
C GLY A 54 1.35 -1.83 6.69
N GLU A 55 0.65 -0.77 6.38
CA GLU A 55 0.86 0.56 6.94
C GLU A 55 0.55 0.67 8.44
N TRP A 56 -0.21 -0.27 9.00
CA TRP A 56 -0.46 -0.37 10.45
C TRP A 56 0.62 -1.19 11.19
N ALA A 57 1.61 -1.75 10.48
CA ALA A 57 2.63 -2.60 11.08
C ALA A 57 3.43 -1.91 12.20
N PRO A 58 3.78 -0.61 12.13
CA PRO A 58 4.42 0.11 13.24
C PRO A 58 3.57 0.08 14.51
N ARG A 59 2.26 0.31 14.39
CA ARG A 59 1.35 0.33 15.54
C ARG A 59 1.18 -1.04 16.21
N LEU A 60 1.24 -2.13 15.43
CA LEU A 60 1.29 -3.47 16.00
C LEU A 60 2.62 -3.75 16.70
N ALA A 61 3.73 -3.32 16.13
CA ALA A 61 5.05 -3.46 16.73
C ALA A 61 5.16 -2.73 18.08
N GLU A 62 4.58 -1.53 18.18
CA GLU A 62 4.50 -0.76 19.43
C GLU A 62 3.80 -1.51 20.57
N MET A 63 2.82 -2.40 20.27
CA MET A 63 2.14 -3.20 21.29
C MET A 63 3.09 -4.11 22.06
N VAL A 64 4.25 -4.43 21.50
CA VAL A 64 5.31 -5.24 22.13
C VAL A 64 6.58 -4.44 22.43
N GLY A 65 6.50 -3.09 22.33
CA GLY A 65 7.61 -2.18 22.62
C GLY A 65 8.71 -2.20 21.55
N VAL A 66 8.35 -2.44 20.30
CA VAL A 66 9.25 -2.45 19.14
C VAL A 66 8.93 -1.27 18.24
N SER A 67 9.96 -0.53 17.85
CA SER A 67 9.85 0.53 16.84
C SER A 67 10.15 -0.07 15.47
N LEU A 68 9.21 0.08 14.54
CA LEU A 68 9.39 -0.31 13.14
C LEU A 68 9.54 0.97 12.31
N PRO A 69 10.69 1.22 11.66
CA PRO A 69 10.94 2.45 10.92
C PRO A 69 10.25 2.41 9.56
N MET A 70 8.98 2.74 9.55
CA MET A 70 8.15 2.87 8.36
C MET A 70 7.18 4.03 8.55
N ILE A 71 7.06 4.86 7.53
CA ILE A 71 6.10 5.96 7.49
C ILE A 71 5.22 5.87 6.24
N PRO A 72 3.95 6.25 6.32
CA PRO A 72 3.10 6.36 5.14
C PRO A 72 3.42 7.65 4.38
N LEU A 73 3.61 7.52 3.07
CA LEU A 73 3.73 8.64 2.14
C LEU A 73 2.53 8.66 1.20
N MET A 74 2.12 9.83 0.76
CA MET A 74 1.12 9.97 -0.28
C MET A 74 1.67 9.43 -1.60
N HIS A 75 0.90 8.57 -2.25
CA HIS A 75 1.25 7.99 -3.54
C HIS A 75 0.05 8.05 -4.47
N GLN A 76 0.26 8.54 -5.70
CA GLN A 76 -0.84 8.87 -6.58
C GLN A 76 -0.72 8.22 -7.95
N TYR A 77 -1.88 7.94 -8.54
CA TYR A 77 -1.99 7.61 -9.95
C TYR A 77 -3.23 8.25 -10.57
N LEU A 78 -3.13 8.60 -11.84
CA LEU A 78 -4.17 9.19 -12.64
C LEU A 78 -4.79 8.16 -13.57
N THR A 79 -6.10 8.12 -13.64
CA THR A 79 -6.85 7.44 -14.71
C THR A 79 -7.36 8.45 -15.73
N THR A 80 -7.34 8.07 -17.01
CA THR A 80 -7.78 8.92 -18.11
C THR A 80 -8.99 8.35 -18.82
N LYS A 81 -9.63 9.16 -19.67
CA LYS A 81 -10.51 8.63 -20.70
C LYS A 81 -9.70 8.02 -21.85
N PRO A 82 -10.28 7.09 -22.62
CA PRO A 82 -9.67 6.66 -23.89
C PRO A 82 -9.45 7.86 -24.82
N ILE A 83 -8.30 7.91 -25.49
CA ILE A 83 -7.99 8.94 -26.49
C ILE A 83 -8.50 8.41 -27.84
N ALA A 84 -9.37 9.16 -28.50
CA ALA A 84 -9.99 8.75 -29.76
C ALA A 84 -8.95 8.42 -30.83
N GLY A 85 -9.03 7.21 -31.40
CA GLY A 85 -8.08 6.69 -32.38
C GLY A 85 -6.75 6.18 -31.80
N HIS A 86 -6.60 6.20 -30.47
CA HIS A 86 -5.43 5.71 -29.72
C HIS A 86 -5.85 4.85 -28.52
N GLU A 87 -6.98 4.16 -28.65
CA GLU A 87 -7.46 3.23 -27.63
C GLU A 87 -6.46 2.10 -27.44
N LEU A 88 -6.13 1.81 -26.18
CA LEU A 88 -5.15 0.76 -25.86
C LEU A 88 -5.80 -0.62 -25.86
N PRO A 89 -5.23 -1.59 -26.59
CA PRO A 89 -5.64 -2.99 -26.45
C PRO A 89 -5.39 -3.53 -25.02
N PRO A 90 -6.22 -4.46 -24.52
CA PRO A 90 -6.09 -5.01 -23.16
C PRO A 90 -4.75 -5.67 -22.85
N ASN A 91 -3.99 -6.06 -23.88
CA ASN A 91 -2.67 -6.70 -23.74
C ASN A 91 -1.52 -5.73 -23.99
N THR A 92 -1.77 -4.42 -23.96
CA THR A 92 -0.70 -3.41 -24.10
C THR A 92 0.32 -3.59 -23.00
N PRO A 93 1.62 -3.70 -23.33
CA PRO A 93 2.67 -3.83 -22.31
C PRO A 93 2.72 -2.62 -21.38
N VAL A 94 2.98 -2.89 -20.11
CA VAL A 94 3.25 -1.83 -19.13
C VAL A 94 4.55 -1.12 -19.49
N ILE A 95 4.52 0.19 -19.52
CA ILE A 95 5.70 1.04 -19.64
C ILE A 95 6.14 1.41 -18.23
N ARG A 96 7.43 1.22 -17.94
CA ARG A 96 8.06 1.73 -16.73
C ARG A 96 9.32 2.48 -17.12
N ASP A 97 9.39 3.74 -16.73
CA ASP A 97 10.52 4.64 -16.99
C ASP A 97 11.09 5.12 -15.65
N PRO A 98 12.07 4.40 -15.08
CA PRO A 98 12.64 4.75 -13.79
C PRO A 98 13.39 6.09 -13.79
N ASP A 99 13.98 6.46 -14.92
CA ASP A 99 14.75 7.71 -15.05
C ASP A 99 13.82 8.94 -15.01
N ASN A 100 12.60 8.80 -15.51
CA ASN A 100 11.56 9.83 -15.48
C ASN A 100 10.52 9.58 -14.37
N LEU A 101 10.74 8.61 -13.48
CA LEU A 101 9.95 8.33 -12.28
C LEU A 101 8.46 8.08 -12.56
N PHE A 102 8.11 7.52 -13.72
CA PHE A 102 6.71 7.19 -14.00
C PHE A 102 6.55 5.78 -14.57
N TYR A 103 5.33 5.30 -14.47
CA TYR A 103 4.84 4.12 -15.16
C TYR A 103 3.50 4.43 -15.81
N CYS A 104 3.18 3.64 -16.83
CA CYS A 104 1.92 3.74 -17.53
C CYS A 104 1.45 2.35 -17.95
N ARG A 105 0.17 2.08 -17.78
CA ARG A 105 -0.46 0.86 -18.26
C ARG A 105 -1.82 1.13 -18.86
N GLU A 106 -2.29 0.18 -19.61
CA GLU A 106 -3.68 0.14 -20.07
C GLU A 106 -4.64 -0.04 -18.88
N ASP A 107 -5.75 0.67 -18.93
CA ASP A 107 -6.87 0.53 -18.02
C ASP A 107 -8.20 0.84 -18.77
N THR A 108 -8.93 -0.22 -19.13
CA THR A 108 -10.23 -0.12 -19.81
C THR A 108 -10.17 0.68 -21.13
N GLY A 109 -9.13 0.43 -21.94
CA GLY A 109 -8.89 1.12 -23.23
C GLY A 109 -8.22 2.48 -23.10
N ALA A 110 -7.98 2.94 -21.89
CA ALA A 110 -7.39 4.21 -21.54
C ALA A 110 -6.01 4.04 -20.88
N PHE A 111 -5.47 5.10 -20.32
CA PHE A 111 -4.21 5.11 -19.60
C PHE A 111 -4.43 5.18 -18.09
N LEU A 112 -3.71 4.36 -17.35
CA LEU A 112 -3.41 4.60 -15.95
C LEU A 112 -1.95 5.04 -15.85
N ILE A 113 -1.72 6.21 -15.29
CA ILE A 113 -0.40 6.85 -15.17
C ILE A 113 -0.09 7.00 -13.68
N GLY A 114 1.02 6.46 -13.22
CA GLY A 114 1.51 6.65 -11.86
C GLY A 114 2.99 6.97 -11.86
N GLY A 115 3.49 7.38 -10.72
CA GLY A 115 4.88 7.73 -10.58
C GLY A 115 5.33 7.72 -9.14
N PHE A 116 6.63 7.94 -8.95
CA PHE A 116 7.21 8.13 -7.63
C PHE A 116 7.65 9.58 -7.51
N GLU A 117 6.97 10.33 -6.69
CA GLU A 117 7.26 11.73 -6.46
C GLU A 117 8.66 11.90 -5.84
N LEU A 118 9.44 12.87 -6.34
CA LEU A 118 10.79 13.17 -5.80
C LEU A 118 10.73 13.69 -4.37
N ASN A 119 9.66 14.40 -4.04
CA ASN A 119 9.41 14.95 -2.71
C ASN A 119 8.04 14.50 -2.23
N PRO A 120 7.87 13.23 -1.88
CA PRO A 120 6.60 12.70 -1.45
C PRO A 120 6.16 13.38 -0.16
N LYS A 121 4.85 13.56 0.00
CA LYS A 121 4.27 14.17 1.18
C LYS A 121 3.98 13.09 2.23
N GLU A 122 4.46 13.31 3.43
CA GLU A 122 4.13 12.44 4.56
C GLU A 122 2.64 12.54 4.88
N TRP A 123 2.07 11.39 5.23
CA TRP A 123 0.71 11.31 5.72
C TRP A 123 0.67 10.50 7.02
N SER A 124 0.11 11.09 8.07
CA SER A 124 -0.03 10.45 9.38
C SER A 124 1.27 9.83 9.95
N PRO A 125 2.35 10.62 10.10
CA PRO A 125 3.64 10.13 10.58
C PRO A 125 3.57 9.53 11.99
N GLU A 126 2.56 9.90 12.80
CA GLU A 126 2.27 9.34 14.12
C GLU A 126 1.60 7.95 14.06
N GLY A 127 1.46 7.39 12.86
CA GLY A 127 0.84 6.10 12.63
C GLY A 127 -0.59 6.19 12.06
N VAL A 128 -0.89 5.30 11.15
CA VAL A 128 -2.18 5.23 10.45
C VAL A 128 -3.34 5.05 11.43
N PRO A 129 -4.39 5.87 11.38
CA PRO A 129 -5.57 5.68 12.23
C PRO A 129 -6.21 4.31 11.99
N TRP A 130 -6.66 3.65 13.07
CA TRP A 130 -7.32 2.34 12.96
C TRP A 130 -8.61 2.37 12.13
N GLU A 131 -9.24 3.53 12.06
CA GLU A 131 -10.49 3.79 11.35
C GLU A 131 -10.28 4.10 9.87
N PHE A 132 -9.03 4.34 9.44
CA PHE A 132 -8.71 4.55 8.04
C PHE A 132 -8.79 3.23 7.28
N ASN A 133 -9.93 2.97 6.68
CA ASN A 133 -10.22 1.74 5.97
C ASN A 133 -11.07 2.02 4.73
N GLN A 134 -10.67 1.51 3.59
CA GLN A 134 -11.35 1.72 2.30
C GLN A 134 -11.59 3.21 1.98
N GLN A 135 -10.63 4.04 2.34
CA GLN A 135 -10.66 5.47 2.11
C GLN A 135 -9.49 5.88 1.22
N LEU A 136 -9.68 6.96 0.50
CA LEU A 136 -8.65 7.62 -0.28
C LEU A 136 -8.31 8.97 0.37
N LEU A 137 -7.11 9.44 0.11
CA LEU A 137 -6.68 10.78 0.48
C LEU A 137 -7.17 11.78 -0.57
N SER A 138 -7.17 13.06 -0.23
CA SER A 138 -7.47 14.12 -1.20
C SER A 138 -6.43 14.13 -2.31
N ALA A 139 -6.88 14.36 -3.54
CA ALA A 139 -5.99 14.50 -4.69
C ALA A 139 -5.06 15.72 -4.53
N GLU A 140 -3.78 15.52 -4.79
CA GLU A 140 -2.73 16.54 -4.70
C GLU A 140 -2.17 16.80 -6.11
N TRP A 141 -2.90 17.58 -6.91
CA TRP A 141 -2.59 17.84 -8.32
C TRP A 141 -1.21 18.47 -8.52
N ASP A 142 -0.82 19.40 -7.65
CA ASP A 142 0.49 20.06 -7.73
C ASP A 142 1.63 19.06 -7.51
N LEU A 143 1.44 18.08 -6.63
CA LEU A 143 2.40 17.01 -6.37
C LEU A 143 2.50 16.04 -7.55
N PHE A 144 1.39 15.80 -8.25
CA PHE A 144 1.34 14.91 -9.42
C PHE A 144 1.82 15.55 -10.71
N GLY A 145 1.81 16.87 -10.81
CA GLY A 145 2.20 17.64 -12.01
C GLY A 145 3.50 17.17 -12.66
N PRO A 146 4.62 17.04 -11.91
CA PRO A 146 5.90 16.57 -12.45
C PRO A 146 5.85 15.17 -13.06
N VAL A 147 5.05 14.26 -12.50
CA VAL A 147 4.85 12.90 -13.05
C VAL A 147 4.18 12.99 -14.41
N MET A 148 3.15 13.83 -14.52
CA MET A 148 2.44 14.03 -15.78
C MET A 148 3.32 14.69 -16.84
N GLU A 149 4.14 15.69 -16.48
CA GLU A 149 5.11 16.31 -17.37
C GLU A 149 6.11 15.28 -17.93
N ASN A 150 6.62 14.39 -17.09
CA ASN A 150 7.51 13.32 -17.50
C ASN A 150 6.81 12.31 -18.43
N ALA A 151 5.56 11.96 -18.11
CA ALA A 151 4.76 11.09 -18.96
C ALA A 151 4.52 11.69 -20.34
N ILE A 152 4.17 12.97 -20.44
CA ILE A 152 4.00 13.70 -21.72
C ILE A 152 5.30 13.76 -22.51
N ARG A 153 6.43 14.00 -21.84
CA ARG A 153 7.74 14.03 -22.51
C ARG A 153 8.08 12.69 -23.14
N ARG A 154 7.75 11.59 -22.49
CA ARG A 154 8.03 10.23 -22.98
C ARG A 154 7.00 9.73 -23.98
N LEU A 155 5.76 10.09 -23.79
CA LEU A 155 4.61 9.72 -24.59
C LEU A 155 3.78 10.97 -24.91
N PRO A 156 4.12 11.71 -25.99
CA PRO A 156 3.48 12.99 -26.30
C PRO A 156 1.94 12.96 -26.41
N ILE A 157 1.38 11.79 -26.78
CA ILE A 157 -0.08 11.60 -26.84
C ILE A 157 -0.77 11.83 -25.48
N MET A 158 -0.05 11.72 -24.37
CA MET A 158 -0.58 12.00 -23.04
C MET A 158 -1.01 13.46 -22.85
N ALA A 159 -0.53 14.38 -23.69
CA ALA A 159 -1.02 15.76 -23.66
C ALA A 159 -2.48 15.90 -24.07
N GLU A 160 -3.03 14.91 -24.79
CA GLU A 160 -4.42 14.85 -25.22
C GLU A 160 -5.31 14.09 -24.21
N ALA A 161 -4.71 13.50 -23.16
CA ALA A 161 -5.42 12.68 -22.21
C ALA A 161 -6.33 13.55 -21.31
N GLU A 162 -7.60 13.19 -21.28
CA GLU A 162 -8.57 13.80 -20.34
C GLU A 162 -8.55 13.02 -19.03
N ALA A 163 -8.22 13.71 -17.93
CA ALA A 163 -8.21 13.11 -16.60
C ALA A 163 -9.63 12.70 -16.16
N VAL A 164 -9.77 11.49 -15.62
CA VAL A 164 -10.99 11.01 -14.98
C VAL A 164 -10.89 11.19 -13.48
N GLU A 165 -9.84 10.61 -12.88
CA GLU A 165 -9.66 10.64 -11.43
C GLU A 165 -8.17 10.57 -11.08
N LEU A 166 -7.74 11.40 -10.15
CA LEU A 166 -6.45 11.31 -9.49
C LEU A 166 -6.65 10.61 -8.14
N ILE A 167 -6.25 9.35 -8.09
CA ILE A 167 -6.38 8.52 -6.90
C ILE A 167 -5.15 8.70 -6.04
N ASN A 168 -5.35 9.05 -4.78
CA ASN A 168 -4.31 9.24 -3.78
C ASN A 168 -4.54 8.29 -2.61
N GLY A 169 -3.53 7.50 -2.29
CA GLY A 169 -3.53 6.60 -1.14
C GLY A 169 -2.21 6.67 -0.40
N PRO A 170 -2.20 6.26 0.88
CA PRO A 170 -0.94 6.10 1.57
C PRO A 170 -0.23 4.84 1.09
N ASP A 171 1.10 4.89 1.05
CA ASP A 171 1.97 3.74 0.81
C ASP A 171 3.10 3.76 1.83
N GLY A 172 3.43 2.59 2.42
CA GLY A 172 4.37 2.47 3.52
C GLY A 172 5.81 2.41 3.05
N PHE A 173 6.63 3.37 3.46
CA PHE A 173 8.05 3.44 3.10
C PHE A 173 8.96 3.26 4.30
N THR A 174 9.98 2.42 4.13
CA THR A 174 11.12 2.31 5.05
C THR A 174 12.27 3.22 4.60
N PRO A 175 13.18 3.63 5.49
CA PRO A 175 14.26 4.56 5.15
C PRO A 175 15.20 4.05 4.07
N ASP A 176 15.33 2.74 3.92
CA ASP A 176 16.20 2.08 2.93
C ASP A 176 15.45 1.52 1.73
N GLY A 177 14.13 1.67 1.68
CA GLY A 177 13.28 1.16 0.60
C GLY A 177 13.15 -0.37 0.56
N HIS A 178 13.59 -1.07 1.62
CA HIS A 178 13.54 -2.54 1.70
C HIS A 178 12.53 -3.04 2.73
N TYR A 179 12.17 -4.31 2.64
CA TYR A 179 11.26 -4.94 3.59
C TYR A 179 11.92 -5.13 4.95
N ALA A 180 11.17 -4.90 6.01
CA ALA A 180 11.54 -5.37 7.34
C ALA A 180 11.12 -6.86 7.47
N LEU A 181 12.03 -7.78 7.18
CA LEU A 181 11.80 -9.22 7.21
C LEU A 181 12.69 -9.91 8.24
N GLY A 182 12.09 -10.70 9.12
CA GLY A 182 12.80 -11.52 10.08
C GLY A 182 12.20 -11.48 11.47
N PRO A 183 12.74 -12.27 12.41
CA PRO A 183 12.31 -12.22 13.80
C PRO A 183 12.76 -10.92 14.47
N VAL A 184 11.96 -10.47 15.40
CA VAL A 184 12.30 -9.30 16.22
C VAL A 184 13.26 -9.74 17.32
N PRO A 185 14.47 -9.14 17.42
CA PRO A 185 15.41 -9.49 18.46
C PRO A 185 14.83 -9.25 19.86
N GLY A 186 14.90 -10.26 20.73
CA GLY A 186 14.43 -10.18 22.11
C GLY A 186 12.93 -10.38 22.32
N LEU A 187 12.25 -10.92 21.31
CA LEU A 187 10.88 -11.42 21.41
C LEU A 187 10.86 -12.94 21.17
#